data_420279e684d7fca811f8b86f8d062ccf
#
_entry.id   420279e684d7fca811f8b86f8d062ccf
#
_cell.length_a   1.000
_cell.length_b   1.000
_cell.length_c   1.000
_cell.angle_alpha   90.00
_cell.angle_beta   90.00
_cell.angle_gamma   90.00
#
_symmetry.space_group_name_H-M   'P 1'
#
loop_
_entity.id
_entity.type
_entity.pdbx_description
1 polymer ?
#
loop_
_entity_poly.entity_id
_entity_poly.type
_entity_poly.pdbx_seq_one_letter_code
_entity_poly.pdbx_strand_id
1 'polypeptide(L)'
;MELRIFTEPQEGADYATLLSVAQATERLGFDAFFRSDHYLAISGSGLPGPTDAWITLAGLARETSRIRLGTLMSPVTFRLPGPLAIAVAQVDQMSGGRAELGLGTGWFDAEHTAYGIPFPPLAERFARLEEQLEIITGLWETPEGGTFSFDGAHYTLSGSPALPKPAQRPRPPVLVGGDGPVRTPRLAARFADEYNIPFATVEDSAAAFGRVREACKDAGRDPGSLRYSAAQTVCCGRDETELARRARAIGQRVDDLRHGGLAGSPAEIVDKLGRFADAGATRAYLQVLDLHDLDHLELIAAEVLPQVR
;
A
#
# COMPACT_ATOMS: atom_id res chain seq x y z
N MET A 1 17.51 2.15 -0.79
CA MET A 1 16.03 2.26 -0.87
C MET A 1 15.40 0.92 -0.52
N GLU A 2 14.32 0.87 0.28
CA GLU A 2 13.57 -0.37 0.53
C GLU A 2 12.72 -0.72 -0.71
N LEU A 3 12.78 -1.98 -1.18
CA LEU A 3 11.93 -2.47 -2.26
C LEU A 3 10.84 -3.38 -1.71
N ARG A 4 9.58 -3.05 -2.00
CA ARG A 4 8.39 -3.73 -1.52
C ARG A 4 7.59 -4.26 -2.70
N ILE A 5 7.16 -5.51 -2.66
CA ILE A 5 6.32 -6.09 -3.70
C ILE A 5 4.87 -5.66 -3.46
N PHE A 6 4.22 -5.20 -4.52
CA PHE A 6 2.82 -4.79 -4.52
C PHE A 6 2.05 -5.58 -5.59
N THR A 7 0.89 -6.11 -5.22
CA THR A 7 0.07 -6.98 -6.06
C THR A 7 -1.36 -6.49 -6.18
N GLU A 8 -2.01 -6.86 -7.30
CA GLU A 8 -3.40 -6.53 -7.62
C GLU A 8 -4.25 -7.82 -7.73
N PRO A 9 -4.62 -8.45 -6.60
CA PRO A 9 -5.25 -9.77 -6.60
C PRO A 9 -6.61 -9.84 -7.29
N GLN A 10 -7.34 -8.72 -7.35
CA GLN A 10 -8.64 -8.64 -8.01
C GLN A 10 -8.56 -8.90 -9.52
N GLU A 11 -7.36 -8.79 -10.13
CA GLU A 11 -7.15 -9.11 -11.54
C GLU A 11 -7.17 -10.62 -11.82
N GLY A 12 -7.19 -11.46 -10.79
CA GLY A 12 -7.39 -12.89 -10.94
C GLY A 12 -6.43 -13.77 -10.14
N ALA A 13 -6.21 -13.47 -8.87
CA ALA A 13 -5.36 -14.29 -8.01
C ALA A 13 -6.15 -14.92 -6.86
N ASP A 14 -5.98 -16.23 -6.68
CA ASP A 14 -6.43 -16.95 -5.49
C ASP A 14 -5.39 -16.86 -4.34
N TYR A 15 -5.75 -17.43 -3.19
CA TYR A 15 -4.86 -17.44 -2.03
C TYR A 15 -3.53 -18.17 -2.29
N ALA A 16 -3.56 -19.28 -3.04
CA ALA A 16 -2.35 -20.05 -3.32
C ALA A 16 -1.35 -19.26 -4.17
N THR A 17 -1.84 -18.52 -5.16
CA THR A 17 -1.02 -17.60 -5.97
C THR A 17 -0.40 -16.51 -5.09
N LEU A 18 -1.19 -15.87 -4.23
CA LEU A 18 -0.70 -14.82 -3.34
C LEU A 18 0.32 -15.34 -2.32
N LEU A 19 0.11 -16.54 -1.79
CA LEU A 19 1.06 -17.21 -0.91
C LEU A 19 2.39 -17.48 -1.61
N SER A 20 2.36 -17.96 -2.85
CA SER A 20 3.56 -18.21 -3.65
C SER A 20 4.37 -16.93 -3.87
N VAL A 21 3.71 -15.81 -4.19
CA VAL A 21 4.37 -14.52 -4.36
C VAL A 21 4.92 -13.99 -3.03
N ALA A 22 4.16 -14.10 -1.93
CA ALA A 22 4.63 -13.65 -0.62
C ALA A 22 5.85 -14.44 -0.13
N GLN A 23 5.85 -15.75 -0.31
CA GLN A 23 7.00 -16.61 0.02
C GLN A 23 8.21 -16.32 -0.88
N ALA A 24 8.00 -16.06 -2.18
CA ALA A 24 9.06 -15.61 -3.07
C ALA A 24 9.62 -14.25 -2.63
N THR A 25 8.75 -13.28 -2.30
CA THR A 25 9.13 -11.98 -1.73
C THR A 25 10.04 -12.14 -0.52
N GLU A 26 9.67 -13.02 0.42
CA GLU A 26 10.47 -13.29 1.62
C GLU A 26 11.81 -13.98 1.31
N ARG A 27 11.79 -15.05 0.52
CA ARG A 27 12.98 -15.83 0.15
C ARG A 27 14.00 -14.99 -0.61
N LEU A 28 13.53 -14.13 -1.49
CA LEU A 28 14.38 -13.31 -2.35
C LEU A 28 14.89 -12.03 -1.66
N GLY A 29 14.48 -11.76 -0.43
CA GLY A 29 15.04 -10.69 0.37
C GLY A 29 14.33 -9.34 0.24
N PHE A 30 13.21 -9.22 -0.44
CA PHE A 30 12.43 -7.99 -0.43
C PHE A 30 11.92 -7.64 0.98
N ASP A 31 11.59 -6.38 1.19
CA ASP A 31 11.30 -5.88 2.54
C ASP A 31 9.84 -6.12 2.97
N ALA A 32 8.90 -6.15 2.01
CA ALA A 32 7.48 -6.31 2.29
C ALA A 32 6.69 -6.86 1.11
N PHE A 33 5.54 -7.45 1.43
CA PHE A 33 4.48 -7.80 0.50
C PHE A 33 3.23 -6.96 0.80
N PHE A 34 2.77 -6.25 -0.19
CA PHE A 34 1.55 -5.43 -0.14
C PHE A 34 0.57 -5.85 -1.22
N ARG A 35 -0.68 -5.60 -0.97
CA ARG A 35 -1.75 -5.82 -1.94
C ARG A 35 -2.74 -4.66 -1.97
N SER A 36 -3.40 -4.47 -3.11
CA SER A 36 -4.59 -3.63 -3.19
C SER A 36 -5.75 -4.24 -2.39
N ASP A 37 -6.75 -3.45 -2.09
CA ASP A 37 -7.98 -3.86 -1.43
C ASP A 37 -9.15 -3.50 -2.35
N HIS A 38 -9.31 -4.30 -3.41
CA HIS A 38 -10.35 -4.19 -4.43
C HIS A 38 -11.17 -5.46 -4.49
N TYR A 39 -12.46 -5.33 -4.79
CA TYR A 39 -13.40 -6.42 -4.98
C TYR A 39 -13.82 -6.64 -6.43
N LEU A 40 -13.44 -5.76 -7.35
CA LEU A 40 -13.72 -5.89 -8.77
C LEU A 40 -12.43 -5.70 -9.58
N ALA A 41 -12.24 -6.51 -10.62
CA ALA A 41 -11.14 -6.33 -11.55
C ALA A 41 -11.25 -4.98 -12.26
N ILE A 42 -10.13 -4.30 -12.42
CA ILE A 42 -10.02 -3.06 -13.18
C ILE A 42 -9.86 -3.39 -14.66
N SER A 43 -9.16 -4.49 -14.92
CA SER A 43 -8.93 -5.03 -16.26
C SER A 43 -9.13 -6.55 -16.26
N GLY A 44 -9.22 -7.18 -17.44
CA GLY A 44 -9.34 -8.62 -17.53
C GLY A 44 -10.66 -9.20 -17.05
N SER A 45 -10.67 -10.51 -16.76
CA SER A 45 -11.88 -11.24 -16.36
C SER A 45 -12.13 -11.24 -14.86
N GLY A 46 -11.12 -10.96 -14.07
CA GLY A 46 -11.17 -11.04 -12.61
C GLY A 46 -11.31 -12.45 -12.04
N LEU A 47 -11.24 -13.49 -12.87
CA LEU A 47 -11.34 -14.87 -12.39
C LEU A 47 -10.04 -15.33 -11.74
N PRO A 48 -10.10 -16.07 -10.61
CA PRO A 48 -11.25 -16.76 -10.00
C PRO A 48 -12.13 -15.88 -9.10
N GLY A 49 -11.84 -14.61 -8.95
CA GLY A 49 -12.62 -13.66 -8.18
C GLY A 49 -11.77 -12.89 -7.15
N PRO A 50 -12.34 -11.90 -6.49
CA PRO A 50 -11.63 -11.12 -5.49
C PRO A 50 -11.37 -11.93 -4.21
N THR A 51 -10.37 -11.50 -3.47
CA THR A 51 -10.10 -11.97 -2.11
C THR A 51 -10.16 -10.77 -1.15
N ASP A 52 -10.70 -10.92 0.05
CA ASP A 52 -10.63 -9.87 1.07
C ASP A 52 -9.17 -9.65 1.51
N ALA A 53 -8.76 -8.40 1.58
CA ALA A 53 -7.36 -8.07 1.87
C ALA A 53 -6.92 -8.53 3.26
N TRP A 54 -7.71 -8.23 4.29
CA TRP A 54 -7.30 -8.51 5.67
C TRP A 54 -7.42 -9.98 6.03
N ILE A 55 -8.39 -10.72 5.44
CA ILE A 55 -8.45 -12.18 5.57
C ILE A 55 -7.23 -12.83 4.91
N THR A 56 -6.86 -12.37 3.71
CA THR A 56 -5.66 -12.87 3.00
C THR A 56 -4.39 -12.57 3.79
N LEU A 57 -4.23 -11.33 4.26
CA LEU A 57 -3.05 -10.93 5.03
C LEU A 57 -2.94 -11.68 6.36
N ALA A 58 -4.07 -12.06 7.00
CA ALA A 58 -4.06 -12.92 8.19
C ALA A 58 -3.48 -14.31 7.90
N GLY A 59 -3.83 -14.91 6.76
CA GLY A 59 -3.21 -16.17 6.31
C GLY A 59 -1.71 -16.00 6.06
N LEU A 60 -1.33 -15.02 5.24
CA LEU A 60 0.07 -14.74 4.91
C LEU A 60 0.92 -14.40 6.14
N ALA A 61 0.32 -13.79 7.17
CA ALA A 61 0.99 -13.50 8.43
C ALA A 61 1.50 -14.77 9.14
N ARG A 62 0.83 -15.90 8.96
CA ARG A 62 1.22 -17.20 9.53
C ARG A 62 2.15 -18.01 8.65
N GLU A 63 2.16 -17.72 7.33
CA GLU A 63 2.93 -18.44 6.32
C GLU A 63 4.26 -17.74 5.97
N THR A 64 4.50 -16.57 6.56
CA THR A 64 5.74 -15.77 6.43
C THR A 64 6.28 -15.39 7.80
N SER A 65 7.56 -15.04 7.88
CA SER A 65 8.24 -14.78 9.16
C SER A 65 8.93 -13.42 9.25
N ARG A 66 9.33 -12.82 8.12
CA ARG A 66 10.17 -11.64 8.08
C ARG A 66 9.53 -10.44 7.39
N ILE A 67 8.95 -10.64 6.21
CA ILE A 67 8.41 -9.54 5.41
C ILE A 67 7.27 -8.82 6.12
N ARG A 68 7.22 -7.50 5.95
CA ARG A 68 6.06 -6.72 6.37
C ARG A 68 4.89 -6.95 5.43
N LEU A 69 3.68 -6.78 5.94
CA LEU A 69 2.44 -7.12 5.25
C LEU A 69 1.46 -5.95 5.35
N GLY A 70 0.86 -5.54 4.25
CA GLY A 70 -0.07 -4.42 4.30
C GLY A 70 -0.95 -4.24 3.07
N THR A 71 -1.77 -3.21 3.14
CA THR A 71 -2.63 -2.79 2.02
C THR A 71 -2.11 -1.50 1.39
N LEU A 72 -2.23 -1.39 0.07
CA LEU A 72 -1.91 -0.19 -0.68
C LEU A 72 -3.03 0.06 -1.72
N MET A 73 -4.21 0.58 -1.30
CA MET A 73 -4.63 0.87 0.08
C MET A 73 -6.04 0.34 0.31
N SER A 74 -6.41 0.15 1.57
CA SER A 74 -7.83 -0.09 1.92
C SER A 74 -8.64 1.20 1.74
N PRO A 75 -9.79 1.17 1.05
CA PRO A 75 -10.67 2.33 0.97
C PRO A 75 -11.53 2.47 2.24
N VAL A 76 -11.73 3.70 2.69
CA VAL A 76 -12.56 4.02 3.87
C VAL A 76 -14.01 3.59 3.75
N THR A 77 -14.46 3.31 2.52
CA THR A 77 -15.83 2.91 2.21
C THR A 77 -16.11 1.44 2.48
N PHE A 78 -15.09 0.58 2.56
CA PHE A 78 -15.28 -0.88 2.68
C PHE A 78 -15.56 -1.33 4.10
N ARG A 79 -14.96 -0.68 5.10
CA ARG A 79 -15.04 -1.14 6.48
C ARG A 79 -15.25 0.02 7.46
N LEU A 80 -16.01 -0.24 8.51
CA LEU A 80 -16.11 0.69 9.64
C LEU A 80 -14.78 0.74 10.41
N PRO A 81 -14.42 1.88 11.01
CA PRO A 81 -13.11 2.07 11.65
C PRO A 81 -12.83 1.10 12.81
N GLY A 82 -13.81 0.83 13.67
CA GLY A 82 -13.64 -0.09 14.78
C GLY A 82 -13.32 -1.53 14.34
N PRO A 83 -14.16 -2.17 13.50
CA PRO A 83 -13.84 -3.47 12.91
C PRO A 83 -12.53 -3.52 12.15
N LEU A 84 -12.17 -2.47 11.40
CA LEU A 84 -10.89 -2.41 10.69
C LEU A 84 -9.72 -2.36 11.68
N ALA A 85 -9.80 -1.52 12.72
CA ALA A 85 -8.76 -1.47 13.76
C ALA A 85 -8.55 -2.82 14.44
N ILE A 86 -9.63 -3.57 14.70
CA ILE A 86 -9.55 -4.93 15.26
C ILE A 86 -8.87 -5.89 14.29
N ALA A 87 -9.28 -5.90 13.02
CA ALA A 87 -8.71 -6.79 12.00
C ALA A 87 -7.20 -6.55 11.83
N VAL A 88 -6.79 -5.30 11.71
CA VAL A 88 -5.37 -4.94 11.57
C VAL A 88 -4.56 -5.32 12.81
N ALA A 89 -5.06 -5.02 14.02
CA ALA A 89 -4.39 -5.39 15.26
C ALA A 89 -4.24 -6.91 15.40
N GLN A 90 -5.24 -7.68 14.95
CA GLN A 90 -5.18 -9.14 14.96
C GLN A 90 -4.16 -9.68 13.95
N VAL A 91 -4.13 -9.15 12.73
CA VAL A 91 -3.08 -9.50 11.74
C VAL A 91 -1.70 -9.12 12.26
N ASP A 92 -1.59 -7.99 12.94
CA ASP A 92 -0.34 -7.57 13.56
C ASP A 92 0.14 -8.57 14.63
N GLN A 93 -0.75 -9.01 15.50
CA GLN A 93 -0.44 -10.08 16.48
C GLN A 93 -0.06 -11.40 15.80
N MET A 94 -0.83 -11.84 14.80
CA MET A 94 -0.58 -13.08 14.05
C MET A 94 0.76 -13.08 13.34
N SER A 95 1.20 -11.92 12.87
CA SER A 95 2.48 -11.71 12.17
C SER A 95 3.66 -11.46 13.11
N GLY A 96 3.44 -11.27 14.41
CA GLY A 96 4.50 -10.86 15.36
C GLY A 96 4.97 -9.43 15.14
N GLY A 97 4.07 -8.50 14.77
CA GLY A 97 4.37 -7.08 14.64
C GLY A 97 4.83 -6.66 13.25
N ARG A 98 4.27 -7.23 12.18
CA ARG A 98 4.67 -6.93 10.79
C ARG A 98 3.58 -6.26 9.94
N ALA A 99 2.36 -6.04 10.49
CA ALA A 99 1.28 -5.41 9.75
C ALA A 99 1.50 -3.90 9.56
N GLU A 100 1.06 -3.38 8.41
CA GLU A 100 1.00 -1.95 8.09
C GLU A 100 -0.36 -1.65 7.44
N LEU A 101 -1.00 -0.53 7.84
CA LEU A 101 -2.29 -0.11 7.31
C LEU A 101 -2.12 1.01 6.28
N GLY A 102 -2.33 0.74 5.01
CA GLY A 102 -2.61 1.79 4.03
C GLY A 102 -4.10 2.10 4.00
N LEU A 103 -4.47 3.36 4.17
CA LEU A 103 -5.85 3.82 4.18
C LEU A 103 -6.02 5.03 3.26
N GLY A 104 -7.04 4.98 2.39
CA GLY A 104 -7.32 6.02 1.40
C GLY A 104 -8.81 6.27 1.19
N THR A 105 -9.14 7.26 0.38
CA THR A 105 -10.54 7.63 0.10
C THR A 105 -11.31 6.63 -0.75
N GLY A 106 -10.61 5.73 -1.46
CA GLY A 106 -11.19 4.94 -2.54
C GLY A 106 -11.42 5.78 -3.82
N TRP A 107 -11.52 5.13 -4.95
CA TRP A 107 -11.68 5.80 -6.24
C TRP A 107 -12.56 5.00 -7.23
N PHE A 108 -12.62 3.68 -7.11
CA PHE A 108 -13.25 2.79 -8.09
C PHE A 108 -14.75 2.61 -7.80
N ASP A 109 -15.60 3.45 -8.42
CA ASP A 109 -17.05 3.47 -8.21
C ASP A 109 -17.74 2.15 -8.64
N ALA A 110 -17.24 1.51 -9.70
CA ALA A 110 -17.86 0.31 -10.23
C ALA A 110 -17.92 -0.85 -9.22
N GLU A 111 -16.87 -1.04 -8.41
CA GLU A 111 -16.86 -2.10 -7.38
C GLU A 111 -17.86 -1.82 -6.26
N HIS A 112 -18.05 -0.55 -5.90
CA HIS A 112 -19.03 -0.13 -4.91
C HIS A 112 -20.45 -0.44 -5.38
N THR A 113 -20.75 -0.12 -6.63
CA THR A 113 -22.03 -0.46 -7.26
C THR A 113 -22.23 -1.98 -7.34
N ALA A 114 -21.21 -2.74 -7.76
CA ALA A 114 -21.30 -4.18 -7.93
C ALA A 114 -21.58 -4.94 -6.62
N TYR A 115 -21.06 -4.44 -5.50
CA TYR A 115 -21.19 -5.09 -4.17
C TYR A 115 -22.14 -4.35 -3.22
N GLY A 116 -22.89 -3.35 -3.69
CA GLY A 116 -23.85 -2.62 -2.87
C GLY A 116 -23.21 -1.79 -1.75
N ILE A 117 -21.96 -1.35 -1.94
CA ILE A 117 -21.22 -0.54 -0.97
C ILE A 117 -21.50 0.93 -1.27
N PRO A 118 -21.89 1.75 -0.29
CA PRO A 118 -22.10 3.18 -0.52
C PRO A 118 -20.82 3.89 -0.99
N PHE A 119 -20.93 4.71 -2.03
CA PHE A 119 -19.83 5.51 -2.55
C PHE A 119 -20.16 7.01 -2.51
N PRO A 120 -20.03 7.65 -1.34
CA PRO A 120 -20.38 9.06 -1.18
C PRO A 120 -19.43 9.97 -1.96
N PRO A 121 -19.80 11.26 -2.15
CA PRO A 121 -18.94 12.23 -2.82
C PRO A 121 -17.54 12.32 -2.19
N LEU A 122 -16.53 12.67 -3.00
CA LEU A 122 -15.13 12.71 -2.57
C LEU A 122 -14.90 13.57 -1.31
N ALA A 123 -15.64 14.67 -1.15
CA ALA A 123 -15.55 15.52 0.03
C ALA A 123 -15.91 14.77 1.32
N GLU A 124 -16.97 13.95 1.28
CA GLU A 124 -17.39 13.12 2.40
C GLU A 124 -16.42 11.97 2.64
N ARG A 125 -15.91 11.32 1.57
CA ARG A 125 -14.91 10.27 1.72
C ARG A 125 -13.63 10.78 2.39
N PHE A 126 -13.22 12.02 2.14
CA PHE A 126 -12.11 12.64 2.86
C PHE A 126 -12.45 12.93 4.33
N ALA A 127 -13.67 13.36 4.64
CA ALA A 127 -14.10 13.56 6.03
C ALA A 127 -14.12 12.23 6.79
N ARG A 128 -14.64 11.17 6.16
CA ARG A 128 -14.60 9.81 6.70
C ARG A 128 -13.16 9.29 6.89
N LEU A 129 -12.25 9.59 5.96
CA LEU A 129 -10.84 9.21 6.07
C LEU A 129 -10.18 9.87 7.29
N GLU A 130 -10.43 11.15 7.52
CA GLU A 130 -9.90 11.86 8.68
C GLU A 130 -10.41 11.25 9.99
N GLU A 131 -11.72 11.05 10.11
CA GLU A 131 -12.32 10.44 11.31
C GLU A 131 -11.84 8.98 11.51
N GLN A 132 -11.73 8.18 10.44
CA GLN A 132 -11.22 6.81 10.55
C GLN A 132 -9.76 6.76 11.00
N LEU A 133 -8.91 7.65 10.49
CA LEU A 133 -7.51 7.74 10.92
C LEU A 133 -7.43 8.08 12.41
N GLU A 134 -8.24 9.04 12.88
CA GLU A 134 -8.27 9.43 14.29
C GLU A 134 -8.80 8.31 15.19
N ILE A 135 -9.87 7.63 14.77
CA ILE A 135 -10.45 6.51 15.52
C ILE A 135 -9.47 5.34 15.60
N ILE A 136 -8.90 4.93 14.47
CA ILE A 136 -8.03 3.74 14.40
C ILE A 136 -6.76 3.97 15.23
N THR A 137 -6.10 5.10 15.06
CA THR A 137 -4.91 5.43 15.85
C THR A 137 -5.24 5.58 17.33
N GLY A 138 -6.34 6.26 17.66
CA GLY A 138 -6.81 6.42 19.04
C GLY A 138 -7.12 5.08 19.72
N LEU A 139 -7.79 4.15 19.02
CA LEU A 139 -8.04 2.80 19.55
C LEU A 139 -6.74 2.05 19.86
N TRP A 140 -5.75 2.13 18.97
CA TRP A 140 -4.47 1.42 19.15
C TRP A 140 -3.60 2.04 20.25
N GLU A 141 -3.57 3.37 20.34
CA GLU A 141 -2.72 4.12 21.28
C GLU A 141 -3.33 4.25 22.69
N THR A 142 -4.63 4.07 22.85
CA THR A 142 -5.27 4.05 24.17
C THR A 142 -4.61 2.98 25.06
N PRO A 143 -4.14 3.30 26.27
CA PRO A 143 -3.52 2.31 27.16
C PRO A 143 -4.46 1.14 27.51
N GLU A 144 -3.90 -0.05 27.79
CA GLU A 144 -4.67 -1.18 28.28
C GLU A 144 -5.39 -0.81 29.60
N GLY A 145 -6.68 -1.17 29.67
CA GLY A 145 -7.55 -0.80 30.79
C GLY A 145 -8.17 0.59 30.65
N GLY A 146 -7.76 1.38 29.67
CA GLY A 146 -8.40 2.65 29.31
C GLY A 146 -9.61 2.44 28.41
N THR A 147 -10.33 3.52 28.14
CA THR A 147 -11.46 3.57 27.20
C THR A 147 -11.25 4.68 26.18
N PHE A 148 -11.71 4.44 24.94
CA PHE A 148 -11.70 5.40 23.87
C PHE A 148 -13.12 5.79 23.46
N SER A 149 -13.37 7.07 23.33
CA SER A 149 -14.63 7.61 22.79
C SER A 149 -14.31 8.61 21.69
N PHE A 150 -15.16 8.69 20.70
CA PHE A 150 -15.07 9.62 19.57
C PHE A 150 -16.48 10.05 19.17
N ASP A 151 -16.68 11.34 18.92
CA ASP A 151 -17.96 11.90 18.47
C ASP A 151 -17.71 12.79 17.26
N GLY A 152 -17.87 12.22 16.06
CA GLY A 152 -17.64 12.87 14.77
C GLY A 152 -18.91 13.04 13.97
N ALA A 153 -18.75 13.56 12.76
CA ALA A 153 -19.86 13.76 11.84
C ALA A 153 -20.35 12.46 11.18
N HIS A 154 -19.46 11.45 11.07
CA HIS A 154 -19.74 10.19 10.38
C HIS A 154 -19.67 8.98 11.29
N TYR A 155 -18.94 9.06 12.39
CA TYR A 155 -18.75 7.95 13.33
C TYR A 155 -18.86 8.41 14.77
N THR A 156 -19.48 7.57 15.60
CA THR A 156 -19.54 7.78 17.05
C THR A 156 -19.13 6.49 17.76
N LEU A 157 -18.17 6.57 18.68
CA LEU A 157 -17.74 5.50 19.57
C LEU A 157 -17.94 5.96 21.02
N SER A 158 -18.49 5.10 21.85
CA SER A 158 -18.72 5.41 23.27
C SER A 158 -18.10 4.34 24.16
N GLY A 159 -17.11 4.73 24.96
CA GLY A 159 -16.50 3.87 25.97
C GLY A 159 -15.89 2.56 25.44
N SER A 160 -15.35 2.57 24.21
CA SER A 160 -14.70 1.38 23.64
C SER A 160 -13.55 0.95 24.54
N PRO A 161 -13.40 -0.36 24.86
CA PRO A 161 -12.24 -0.84 25.62
C PRO A 161 -10.94 -0.79 24.83
N ALA A 162 -10.99 -0.35 23.57
CA ALA A 162 -9.83 -0.20 22.67
C ALA A 162 -8.99 -1.49 22.57
N LEU A 163 -9.64 -2.62 22.41
CA LEU A 163 -9.04 -3.97 22.31
C LEU A 163 -9.45 -4.65 20.99
N PRO A 164 -8.63 -5.57 20.43
CA PRO A 164 -7.31 -6.00 20.93
C PRO A 164 -6.21 -4.94 20.69
N LYS A 165 -5.13 -5.01 21.45
CA LYS A 165 -3.94 -4.18 21.18
C LYS A 165 -3.08 -4.85 20.11
N PRO A 166 -2.55 -4.09 19.14
CA PRO A 166 -1.55 -4.63 18.22
C PRO A 166 -0.26 -5.05 18.94
N ALA A 167 0.56 -5.87 18.30
CA ALA A 167 1.86 -6.27 18.83
C ALA A 167 2.88 -5.11 18.76
N GLN A 168 2.81 -4.30 17.70
CA GLN A 168 3.68 -3.15 17.51
C GLN A 168 3.36 -2.02 18.50
N ARG A 169 4.39 -1.28 18.92
CA ARG A 169 4.26 -0.12 19.81
C ARG A 169 4.93 1.10 19.17
N PRO A 170 4.34 2.28 19.19
CA PRO A 170 3.03 2.59 19.80
C PRO A 170 1.84 1.94 19.04
N ARG A 171 1.98 1.66 17.74
CA ARG A 171 0.95 1.07 16.86
C ARG A 171 1.55 0.56 15.55
N PRO A 172 0.80 -0.20 14.74
CA PRO A 172 1.15 -0.49 13.35
C PRO A 172 1.35 0.81 12.56
N PRO A 173 2.33 0.86 11.62
CA PRO A 173 2.49 2.01 10.74
C PRO A 173 1.24 2.25 9.89
N VAL A 174 0.91 3.52 9.72
CA VAL A 174 -0.18 4.00 8.87
C VAL A 174 0.38 4.65 7.62
N LEU A 175 -0.09 4.21 6.46
CA LEU A 175 0.23 4.80 5.16
C LEU A 175 -0.97 5.61 4.68
N VAL A 176 -0.71 6.84 4.27
CA VAL A 176 -1.68 7.70 3.57
C VAL A 176 -1.12 8.03 2.21
N GLY A 177 -1.93 7.95 1.16
CA GLY A 177 -1.46 8.20 -0.20
C GLY A 177 -2.47 8.91 -1.08
N GLY A 178 -1.97 9.27 -2.26
CA GLY A 178 -2.72 9.96 -3.30
C GLY A 178 -2.04 11.26 -3.74
N ASP A 179 -2.46 11.76 -4.89
CA ASP A 179 -1.90 12.94 -5.58
C ASP A 179 -2.56 14.27 -5.19
N GLY A 180 -3.62 14.22 -4.38
CA GLY A 180 -4.38 15.40 -3.98
C GLY A 180 -3.51 16.52 -3.38
N PRO A 181 -3.67 17.78 -3.84
CA PRO A 181 -2.68 18.83 -3.52
C PRO A 181 -2.78 19.40 -2.10
N VAL A 182 -3.92 19.22 -1.40
CA VAL A 182 -4.16 19.89 -0.11
C VAL A 182 -4.54 18.92 0.99
N ARG A 183 -5.62 18.12 0.82
CA ARG A 183 -6.16 17.27 1.90
C ARG A 183 -5.23 16.12 2.22
N THR A 184 -4.72 15.42 1.20
CA THR A 184 -3.81 14.28 1.39
C THR A 184 -2.53 14.68 2.12
N PRO A 185 -1.80 15.77 1.76
CA PRO A 185 -0.66 16.24 2.52
C PRO A 185 -0.95 16.54 4.00
N ARG A 186 -2.09 17.17 4.30
CA ARG A 186 -2.49 17.47 5.69
C ARG A 186 -2.78 16.21 6.51
N LEU A 187 -3.47 15.23 5.93
CA LEU A 187 -3.74 13.95 6.60
C LEU A 187 -2.46 13.15 6.81
N ALA A 188 -1.57 13.12 5.81
CA ALA A 188 -0.28 12.49 5.95
C ALA A 188 0.56 13.14 7.06
N ALA A 189 0.63 14.47 7.10
CA ALA A 189 1.36 15.20 8.14
C ALA A 189 0.81 14.94 9.55
N ARG A 190 -0.50 14.74 9.70
CA ARG A 190 -1.14 14.53 11.00
C ARG A 190 -1.05 13.09 11.48
N PHE A 191 -1.23 12.09 10.61
CA PHE A 191 -1.49 10.71 11.04
C PHE A 191 -0.51 9.68 10.50
N ALA A 192 0.14 9.93 9.35
CA ALA A 192 0.86 8.89 8.66
C ALA A 192 2.30 8.70 9.18
N ASP A 193 2.77 7.45 9.08
CA ASP A 193 4.19 7.09 9.22
C ASP A 193 4.84 7.03 7.83
N GLU A 194 4.01 6.90 6.78
CA GLU A 194 4.45 6.89 5.39
C GLU A 194 3.45 7.62 4.48
N TYR A 195 3.97 8.45 3.57
CA TYR A 195 3.21 9.00 2.45
C TYR A 195 3.59 8.28 1.16
N ASN A 196 2.58 7.78 0.44
CA ASN A 196 2.76 7.11 -0.84
C ASN A 196 2.17 7.92 -1.99
N ILE A 197 2.94 8.10 -3.06
CA ILE A 197 2.44 8.64 -4.33
C ILE A 197 2.27 7.50 -5.35
N PRO A 198 1.04 7.25 -5.87
CA PRO A 198 0.79 6.18 -6.82
C PRO A 198 1.09 6.62 -8.26
N PHE A 199 1.84 5.81 -8.99
CA PHE A 199 2.02 5.85 -10.45
C PHE A 199 2.35 7.23 -11.05
N ALA A 200 3.06 8.05 -10.29
CA ALA A 200 3.46 9.40 -10.71
C ALA A 200 4.84 9.40 -11.35
N THR A 201 5.13 10.41 -12.15
CA THR A 201 6.49 10.67 -12.65
C THR A 201 7.44 11.01 -11.50
N VAL A 202 8.75 11.00 -11.75
CA VAL A 202 9.74 11.43 -10.75
C VAL A 202 9.50 12.88 -10.35
N GLU A 203 9.22 13.74 -11.32
CA GLU A 203 8.97 15.18 -11.15
C GLU A 203 7.69 15.43 -10.32
N ASP A 204 6.60 14.74 -10.64
CA ASP A 204 5.34 14.83 -9.88
C ASP A 204 5.50 14.28 -8.45
N SER A 205 6.29 13.22 -8.30
CA SER A 205 6.61 12.64 -6.99
C SER A 205 7.39 13.64 -6.13
N ALA A 206 8.42 14.29 -6.69
CA ALA A 206 9.18 15.33 -6.01
C ALA A 206 8.28 16.49 -5.55
N ALA A 207 7.37 16.93 -6.43
CA ALA A 207 6.40 17.99 -6.13
C ALA A 207 5.43 17.57 -5.01
N ALA A 208 4.92 16.33 -5.06
CA ALA A 208 4.03 15.78 -4.03
C ALA A 208 4.73 15.66 -2.68
N PHE A 209 5.95 15.14 -2.64
CA PHE A 209 6.76 15.08 -1.43
C PHE A 209 7.04 16.48 -0.85
N GLY A 210 7.29 17.46 -1.72
CA GLY A 210 7.42 18.87 -1.32
C GLY A 210 6.20 19.38 -0.58
N ARG A 211 4.98 19.15 -1.13
CA ARG A 211 3.71 19.55 -0.49
C ARG A 211 3.52 18.90 0.88
N VAL A 212 3.87 17.62 1.02
CA VAL A 212 3.77 16.91 2.31
C VAL A 212 4.79 17.44 3.32
N ARG A 213 6.02 17.75 2.90
CA ARG A 213 7.02 18.37 3.78
C ARG A 213 6.56 19.74 4.32
N GLU A 214 5.95 20.56 3.47
CA GLU A 214 5.36 21.84 3.91
C GLU A 214 4.19 21.61 4.89
N ALA A 215 3.28 20.68 4.59
CA ALA A 215 2.19 20.35 5.51
C ALA A 215 2.69 19.83 6.88
N CYS A 216 3.81 19.10 6.91
CA CYS A 216 4.44 18.70 8.17
C CYS A 216 4.96 19.90 8.96
N LYS A 217 5.63 20.87 8.30
CA LYS A 217 6.10 22.09 8.94
C LYS A 217 4.94 22.91 9.50
N ASP A 218 3.86 23.07 8.73
CA ASP A 218 2.65 23.77 9.17
C ASP A 218 1.99 23.12 10.39
N ALA A 219 2.10 21.79 10.49
CA ALA A 219 1.62 21.00 11.63
C ALA A 219 2.61 20.92 12.80
N GLY A 220 3.77 21.56 12.72
CA GLY A 220 4.83 21.49 13.74
C GLY A 220 5.51 20.13 13.83
N ARG A 221 5.42 19.30 12.76
CA ARG A 221 6.02 17.98 12.67
C ARG A 221 7.32 18.02 11.86
N ASP A 222 8.36 17.32 12.33
CA ASP A 222 9.56 17.12 11.53
C ASP A 222 9.22 16.33 10.25
N PRO A 223 9.43 16.90 9.04
CA PRO A 223 9.24 16.18 7.79
C PRO A 223 10.09 14.91 7.65
N GLY A 224 11.23 14.84 8.32
CA GLY A 224 12.11 13.68 8.34
C GLY A 224 11.57 12.49 9.14
N SER A 225 10.56 12.71 9.99
CA SER A 225 9.87 11.64 10.71
C SER A 225 8.92 10.83 9.84
N LEU A 226 8.60 11.31 8.63
CA LEU A 226 7.70 10.67 7.68
C LEU A 226 8.52 9.99 6.57
N ARG A 227 8.17 8.77 6.22
CA ARG A 227 8.76 8.10 5.06
C ARG A 227 8.01 8.49 3.79
N TYR A 228 8.75 8.61 2.70
CA TYR A 228 8.20 8.94 1.37
C TYR A 228 8.41 7.76 0.45
N SER A 229 7.36 7.36 -0.25
CA SER A 229 7.39 6.22 -1.17
C SER A 229 6.65 6.50 -2.47
N ALA A 230 7.05 5.78 -3.52
CA ALA A 230 6.37 5.75 -4.80
C ALA A 230 5.94 4.33 -5.16
N ALA A 231 4.73 4.16 -5.70
CA ALA A 231 4.29 2.92 -6.30
C ALA A 231 4.40 3.01 -7.81
N GLN A 232 4.99 1.98 -8.43
CA GLN A 232 5.23 1.94 -9.87
C GLN A 232 5.02 0.52 -10.41
N THR A 233 4.39 0.41 -11.58
CA THR A 233 4.35 -0.86 -12.31
C THR A 233 5.78 -1.25 -12.71
N VAL A 234 6.21 -2.46 -12.38
CA VAL A 234 7.53 -2.96 -12.74
C VAL A 234 7.45 -3.98 -13.87
N CYS A 235 8.34 -3.83 -14.86
CA CYS A 235 8.52 -4.79 -15.94
C CYS A 235 10.02 -4.86 -16.29
N CYS A 236 10.74 -5.82 -15.72
CA CYS A 236 12.17 -6.01 -15.91
C CYS A 236 12.43 -7.14 -16.90
N GLY A 237 13.36 -6.95 -17.83
CA GLY A 237 13.81 -8.01 -18.75
C GLY A 237 15.34 -8.02 -18.87
N ARG A 238 15.95 -9.21 -19.02
CA ARG A 238 17.40 -9.34 -19.27
C ARG A 238 17.80 -8.77 -20.63
N ASP A 239 16.82 -8.79 -21.55
CA ASP A 239 16.92 -8.21 -22.90
C ASP A 239 15.54 -7.72 -23.38
N GLU A 240 15.53 -7.07 -24.56
CA GLU A 240 14.30 -6.53 -25.18
C GLU A 240 13.26 -7.62 -25.49
N THR A 241 13.69 -8.84 -25.79
CA THR A 241 12.80 -9.96 -26.09
C THR A 241 12.03 -10.39 -24.85
N GLU A 242 12.73 -10.54 -23.73
CA GLU A 242 12.13 -10.89 -22.45
C GLU A 242 11.24 -9.76 -21.93
N LEU A 243 11.69 -8.51 -22.01
CA LEU A 243 10.91 -7.33 -21.66
C LEU A 243 9.59 -7.27 -22.46
N ALA A 244 9.67 -7.45 -23.78
CA ALA A 244 8.49 -7.46 -24.64
C ALA A 244 7.52 -8.63 -24.34
N ARG A 245 8.07 -9.80 -23.96
CA ARG A 245 7.27 -10.96 -23.53
C ARG A 245 6.48 -10.63 -22.25
N ARG A 246 7.14 -10.06 -21.23
CA ARG A 246 6.52 -9.69 -19.95
C ARG A 246 5.49 -8.57 -20.12
N ALA A 247 5.81 -7.53 -20.89
CA ALA A 247 4.87 -6.45 -21.19
C ALA A 247 3.60 -6.97 -21.87
N ARG A 248 3.74 -7.89 -22.82
CA ARG A 248 2.60 -8.53 -23.51
C ARG A 248 1.77 -9.38 -22.56
N ALA A 249 2.41 -10.11 -21.62
CA ALA A 249 1.69 -10.96 -20.65
C ALA A 249 0.75 -10.15 -19.75
N ILE A 250 1.13 -8.90 -19.44
CA ILE A 250 0.30 -7.97 -18.65
C ILE A 250 -0.55 -7.03 -19.51
N GLY A 251 -0.65 -7.29 -20.84
CA GLY A 251 -1.48 -6.50 -21.75
C GLY A 251 -1.01 -5.06 -22.00
N GLN A 252 0.27 -4.75 -21.75
CA GLN A 252 0.82 -3.39 -21.88
C GLN A 252 1.89 -3.30 -22.97
N ARG A 253 2.15 -2.07 -23.43
CA ARG A 253 3.22 -1.79 -24.39
C ARG A 253 4.49 -1.39 -23.62
N VAL A 254 5.64 -1.82 -24.13
CA VAL A 254 6.94 -1.50 -23.53
C VAL A 254 7.16 0.01 -23.41
N ASP A 255 6.81 0.77 -24.45
CA ASP A 255 6.98 2.23 -24.46
C ASP A 255 6.17 2.93 -23.37
N ASP A 256 4.92 2.50 -23.17
CA ASP A 256 4.03 3.04 -22.13
C ASP A 256 4.58 2.71 -20.72
N LEU A 257 5.07 1.48 -20.53
CA LEU A 257 5.71 1.06 -19.28
C LEU A 257 7.01 1.80 -18.99
N ARG A 258 7.82 2.08 -20.03
CA ARG A 258 9.05 2.88 -19.88
C ARG A 258 8.73 4.33 -19.50
N HIS A 259 7.67 4.87 -20.06
CA HIS A 259 7.24 6.23 -19.71
C HIS A 259 6.67 6.30 -18.29
N GLY A 260 5.68 5.48 -17.97
CA GLY A 260 4.86 5.58 -16.76
C GLY A 260 5.26 4.67 -15.61
N GLY A 261 6.17 3.70 -15.81
CA GLY A 261 6.54 2.70 -14.81
C GLY A 261 8.05 2.50 -14.66
N LEU A 262 8.44 1.42 -14.03
CA LEU A 262 9.82 0.92 -13.90
C LEU A 262 10.00 -0.21 -14.93
N ALA A 263 10.33 0.13 -16.19
CA ALA A 263 10.47 -0.86 -17.24
C ALA A 263 11.78 -0.73 -18.00
N GLY A 264 12.38 -1.88 -18.34
CA GLY A 264 13.64 -1.99 -19.05
C GLY A 264 14.55 -3.10 -18.52
N SER A 265 15.83 -2.98 -18.83
CA SER A 265 16.88 -3.81 -18.23
C SER A 265 17.02 -3.53 -16.73
N PRO A 266 17.67 -4.43 -15.96
CA PRO A 266 17.98 -4.17 -14.55
C PRO A 266 18.68 -2.82 -14.32
N ALA A 267 19.63 -2.46 -15.19
CA ALA A 267 20.36 -1.20 -15.08
C ALA A 267 19.45 0.04 -15.26
N GLU A 268 18.53 0.01 -16.23
CA GLU A 268 17.56 1.09 -16.44
C GLU A 268 16.60 1.25 -15.26
N ILE A 269 16.21 0.15 -14.62
CA ILE A 269 15.37 0.18 -13.42
C ILE A 269 16.15 0.76 -12.23
N VAL A 270 17.41 0.35 -12.03
CA VAL A 270 18.28 0.91 -10.98
C VAL A 270 18.44 2.42 -11.15
N ASP A 271 18.69 2.88 -12.38
CA ASP A 271 18.82 4.32 -12.69
C ASP A 271 17.53 5.08 -12.35
N LYS A 272 16.37 4.56 -12.76
CA LYS A 272 15.08 5.21 -12.49
C LYS A 272 14.74 5.20 -10.99
N LEU A 273 15.04 4.13 -10.27
CA LEU A 273 14.91 4.09 -8.80
C LEU A 273 15.83 5.10 -8.12
N GLY A 274 17.05 5.28 -8.64
CA GLY A 274 17.99 6.33 -8.19
C GLY A 274 17.38 7.72 -8.33
N ARG A 275 16.73 8.02 -9.44
CA ARG A 275 16.02 9.31 -9.64
C ARG A 275 14.87 9.51 -8.64
N PHE A 276 14.11 8.46 -8.30
CA PHE A 276 13.10 8.54 -7.24
C PHE A 276 13.73 8.77 -5.85
N ALA A 277 14.90 8.16 -5.59
CA ALA A 277 15.65 8.41 -4.36
C ALA A 277 16.12 9.87 -4.26
N ASP A 278 16.65 10.43 -5.35
CA ASP A 278 17.06 11.84 -5.43
C ASP A 278 15.87 12.80 -5.22
N ALA A 279 14.67 12.41 -5.67
CA ALA A 279 13.42 13.14 -5.40
C ALA A 279 12.98 13.03 -3.93
N GLY A 280 13.58 12.12 -3.17
CA GLY A 280 13.35 11.94 -1.73
C GLY A 280 12.56 10.70 -1.35
N ALA A 281 12.29 9.77 -2.27
CA ALA A 281 11.70 8.49 -1.93
C ALA A 281 12.70 7.60 -1.18
N THR A 282 12.25 7.00 -0.08
CA THR A 282 13.05 6.03 0.69
C THR A 282 12.58 4.60 0.45
N ARG A 283 11.41 4.44 -0.18
CA ARG A 283 10.75 3.17 -0.50
C ARG A 283 10.16 3.20 -1.89
N ALA A 284 10.19 2.05 -2.57
CA ALA A 284 9.46 1.83 -3.82
C ALA A 284 8.58 0.58 -3.69
N TYR A 285 7.31 0.71 -4.09
CA TYR A 285 6.37 -0.39 -4.24
C TYR A 285 6.36 -0.82 -5.70
N LEU A 286 6.85 -2.01 -5.95
CA LEU A 286 6.95 -2.61 -7.27
C LEU A 286 5.65 -3.34 -7.57
N GLN A 287 4.75 -2.73 -8.34
CA GLN A 287 3.52 -3.38 -8.77
C GLN A 287 3.85 -4.47 -9.77
N VAL A 288 3.61 -5.72 -9.37
CA VAL A 288 3.76 -6.92 -10.18
C VAL A 288 2.36 -7.35 -10.61
N LEU A 289 2.12 -7.34 -11.94
CA LEU A 289 0.81 -7.68 -12.50
C LEU A 289 0.73 -9.16 -12.94
N ASP A 290 1.82 -9.76 -13.43
CA ASP A 290 1.87 -11.21 -13.68
C ASP A 290 2.38 -11.93 -12.42
N LEU A 291 1.45 -12.43 -11.61
CA LEU A 291 1.76 -13.10 -10.34
C LEU A 291 2.27 -14.55 -10.53
N HIS A 292 2.26 -15.07 -11.75
CA HIS A 292 2.79 -16.39 -12.07
C HIS A 292 4.25 -16.35 -12.55
N ASP A 293 4.77 -15.19 -12.97
CA ASP A 293 6.17 -15.03 -13.40
C ASP A 293 7.09 -14.76 -12.19
N LEU A 294 7.36 -15.80 -11.38
CA LEU A 294 8.27 -15.66 -10.24
C LEU A 294 9.74 -15.43 -10.68
N ASP A 295 10.13 -15.83 -11.91
CA ASP A 295 11.44 -15.51 -12.50
C ASP A 295 11.64 -13.99 -12.65
N HIS A 296 10.56 -13.24 -12.83
CA HIS A 296 10.61 -11.78 -12.80
C HIS A 296 11.06 -11.24 -11.44
N LEU A 297 10.52 -11.77 -10.34
CA LEU A 297 10.95 -11.39 -8.98
C LEU A 297 12.40 -11.82 -8.72
N GLU A 298 12.80 -13.01 -9.18
CA GLU A 298 14.17 -13.51 -9.05
C GLU A 298 15.16 -12.62 -9.80
N LEU A 299 14.82 -12.17 -11.01
CA LEU A 299 15.65 -11.24 -11.78
C LEU A 299 15.83 -9.89 -11.03
N ILE A 300 14.74 -9.31 -10.54
CA ILE A 300 14.78 -8.05 -9.80
C ILE A 300 15.60 -8.20 -8.50
N ALA A 301 15.43 -9.31 -7.79
CA ALA A 301 16.17 -9.60 -6.57
C ALA A 301 17.67 -9.78 -6.79
N ALA A 302 18.05 -10.43 -7.89
CA ALA A 302 19.45 -10.69 -8.22
C ALA A 302 20.18 -9.45 -8.76
N GLU A 303 19.52 -8.67 -9.63
CA GLU A 303 20.19 -7.65 -10.43
C GLU A 303 19.84 -6.21 -10.01
N VAL A 304 18.69 -5.97 -9.37
CA VAL A 304 18.28 -4.62 -8.99
C VAL A 304 18.43 -4.39 -7.47
N LEU A 305 17.90 -5.28 -6.64
CA LEU A 305 17.85 -5.11 -5.20
C LEU A 305 19.23 -4.82 -4.55
N PRO A 306 20.34 -5.49 -4.93
CA PRO A 306 21.65 -5.23 -4.33
C PRO A 306 22.22 -3.84 -4.66
N GLN A 307 21.76 -3.20 -5.75
CA GLN A 307 22.30 -1.93 -6.24
C GLN A 307 21.56 -0.71 -5.67
N VAL A 308 20.38 -0.91 -5.06
CA VAL A 308 19.55 0.19 -4.54
C VAL A 308 19.47 0.23 -3.01
N ARG A 309 20.06 -0.77 -2.35
CA ARG A 309 20.18 -0.84 -0.87
C ARG A 309 21.26 0.02 -0.27
#